data_7715c217a3d4139e14cdb6e39c617235
#
_entry.id   7715c217a3d4139e14cdb6e39c617235
#
_cell.length_a   1.000
_cell.length_b   1.000
_cell.length_c   1.000
_cell.angle_alpha   90.00
_cell.angle_beta   90.00
_cell.angle_gamma   90.00
#
_symmetry.space_group_name_H-M   'P 1'
#
loop_
_entity.id
_entity.type
_entity.pdbx_description
1 polymer ?
#
loop_
_entity_poly.entity_id
_entity_poly.type
_entity_poly.pdbx_seq_one_letter_code
_entity_poly.pdbx_strand_id
1 'polypeptide(L)'
;DGVDLVPSSSPLFSAEFILPTRQLKEASFQFWRTLDFGLDPIRSKYDVIICDTPPSLSFLTVNALMASDGIIMPLPPSNLDFASSAQFWDLFKDLADDFAGRGAGKDFAFINILLSKVKYAAPKDNTGQSTAIIREWIQAAYAERVLPVEIPDVEAVRTASKEFGTVYDASRDNASTRTFKSAFEAYDRFVDLIEQQIETFWQRQVGG
;
A
#
# COMPACT_ATOMS: atom_id res chain seq x y z
N ASP A 1 3.86 12.19 -18.22
CA ASP A 1 2.50 12.53 -18.68
C ASP A 1 1.69 11.23 -18.72
N GLY A 2 0.41 11.28 -18.32
CA GLY A 2 -0.47 10.10 -18.21
C GLY A 2 -0.83 9.74 -16.78
N VAL A 3 -0.44 10.56 -15.80
CA VAL A 3 -0.85 10.42 -14.40
C VAL A 3 -1.70 11.61 -14.01
N ASP A 4 -2.91 11.35 -13.54
CA ASP A 4 -3.80 12.33 -12.96
C ASP A 4 -3.81 12.18 -11.43
N LEU A 5 -3.87 13.28 -10.71
CA LEU A 5 -3.88 13.32 -9.25
C LEU A 5 -5.20 13.88 -8.73
N VAL A 6 -5.85 13.13 -7.87
CA VAL A 6 -6.94 13.63 -7.03
C VAL A 6 -6.36 13.98 -5.65
N PRO A 7 -6.08 15.27 -5.38
CA PRO A 7 -5.44 15.64 -4.13
C PRO A 7 -6.40 15.48 -2.95
N SER A 8 -5.89 14.92 -1.85
CA SER A 8 -6.59 14.97 -0.58
C SER A 8 -6.59 16.40 -0.03
N SER A 9 -7.65 16.78 0.63
CA SER A 9 -7.79 18.10 1.28
C SER A 9 -8.36 17.94 2.69
N SER A 10 -8.14 18.95 3.56
CA SER A 10 -8.65 18.92 4.93
C SER A 10 -10.16 18.62 5.05
N PRO A 11 -11.04 19.10 4.14
CA PRO A 11 -12.45 18.73 4.14
C PRO A 11 -12.71 17.22 3.99
N LEU A 12 -11.82 16.45 3.33
CA LEU A 12 -12.00 15.00 3.22
C LEU A 12 -12.04 14.31 4.59
N PHE A 13 -11.33 14.86 5.58
CA PHE A 13 -11.36 14.33 6.95
C PHE A 13 -12.77 14.35 7.56
N SER A 14 -13.65 15.25 7.12
CA SER A 14 -15.05 15.28 7.55
C SER A 14 -15.81 14.00 7.20
N ALA A 15 -15.36 13.23 6.21
CA ALA A 15 -15.97 11.95 5.86
C ALA A 15 -15.93 10.94 7.01
N GLU A 16 -14.93 11.01 7.90
CA GLU A 16 -14.84 10.17 9.10
C GLU A 16 -16.03 10.36 10.06
N PHE A 17 -16.71 11.50 9.99
CA PHE A 17 -17.90 11.82 10.77
C PHE A 17 -19.19 11.70 9.96
N ILE A 18 -19.14 12.09 8.70
CA ILE A 18 -20.32 12.11 7.81
C ILE A 18 -20.77 10.69 7.47
N LEU A 19 -19.83 9.81 7.11
CA LEU A 19 -20.17 8.45 6.66
C LEU A 19 -20.90 7.64 7.75
N PRO A 20 -20.39 7.51 8.98
CA PRO A 20 -21.09 6.80 10.04
C PRO A 20 -22.38 7.48 10.44
N THR A 21 -22.42 8.84 10.48
CA THR A 21 -23.65 9.57 10.80
C THR A 21 -24.74 9.33 9.78
N ARG A 22 -24.41 9.28 8.49
CA ARG A 22 -25.36 8.98 7.42
C ARG A 22 -25.87 7.55 7.52
N GLN A 23 -25.00 6.59 7.81
CA GLN A 23 -25.43 5.19 8.00
C GLN A 23 -26.42 5.01 9.15
N LEU A 24 -26.25 5.77 10.26
CA LEU A 24 -27.20 5.75 11.37
C LEU A 24 -28.60 6.29 10.97
N LYS A 25 -28.65 7.24 10.04
CA LYS A 25 -29.90 7.84 9.56
C LYS A 25 -30.56 7.05 8.44
N GLU A 26 -29.75 6.39 7.60
CA GLU A 26 -30.18 5.66 6.42
C GLU A 26 -29.66 4.22 6.53
N ALA A 27 -30.45 3.29 7.03
CA ALA A 27 -30.03 1.90 7.25
C ALA A 27 -29.56 1.18 5.96
N SER A 28 -30.04 1.62 4.79
CA SER A 28 -29.63 1.10 3.48
C SER A 28 -28.34 1.73 2.94
N PHE A 29 -27.82 2.77 3.56
CA PHE A 29 -26.61 3.44 3.13
C PHE A 29 -25.38 2.57 3.45
N GLN A 30 -24.67 2.17 2.42
CA GLN A 30 -23.45 1.37 2.51
C GLN A 30 -22.23 2.28 2.44
N PHE A 31 -21.78 2.80 3.59
CA PHE A 31 -20.68 3.77 3.64
C PHE A 31 -19.41 3.27 2.97
N TRP A 32 -19.15 1.97 3.04
CA TRP A 32 -17.95 1.32 2.49
C TRP A 32 -17.92 1.27 0.95
N ARG A 33 -19.00 1.57 0.27
CA ARG A 33 -19.11 1.65 -1.19
C ARG A 33 -19.04 3.06 -1.75
N THR A 34 -18.87 4.07 -0.89
CA THR A 34 -18.95 5.48 -1.33
C THR A 34 -17.83 5.81 -2.32
N LEU A 35 -16.59 5.37 -2.07
CA LEU A 35 -15.48 5.58 -2.99
C LEU A 35 -15.65 4.74 -4.26
N ASP A 36 -16.04 3.49 -4.14
CA ASP A 36 -16.25 2.58 -5.27
C ASP A 36 -17.23 3.19 -6.28
N PHE A 37 -18.39 3.63 -5.82
CA PHE A 37 -19.37 4.34 -6.66
C PHE A 37 -18.85 5.68 -7.20
N GLY A 38 -18.05 6.39 -6.42
CA GLY A 38 -17.44 7.65 -6.86
C GLY A 38 -16.41 7.46 -7.99
N LEU A 39 -15.77 6.31 -8.06
CA LEU A 39 -14.80 5.96 -9.09
C LEU A 39 -15.44 5.44 -10.38
N ASP A 40 -16.66 4.91 -10.34
CA ASP A 40 -17.33 4.31 -11.51
C ASP A 40 -17.28 5.19 -12.78
N PRO A 41 -17.56 6.51 -12.74
CA PRO A 41 -17.56 7.35 -13.94
C PRO A 41 -16.19 7.53 -14.60
N ILE A 42 -15.10 7.25 -13.86
CA ILE A 42 -13.73 7.45 -14.33
C ILE A 42 -12.96 6.15 -14.49
N ARG A 43 -13.42 5.04 -13.93
CA ARG A 43 -12.73 3.76 -13.88
C ARG A 43 -12.24 3.28 -15.27
N SER A 44 -13.05 3.49 -16.30
CA SER A 44 -12.69 3.09 -17.68
C SER A 44 -11.65 4.01 -18.36
N LYS A 45 -11.23 5.07 -17.71
CA LYS A 45 -10.25 6.04 -18.27
C LYS A 45 -8.82 5.75 -17.82
N TYR A 46 -8.64 4.88 -16.85
CA TYR A 46 -7.36 4.58 -16.22
C TYR A 46 -7.11 3.07 -16.20
N ASP A 47 -5.89 2.69 -16.49
CA ASP A 47 -5.44 1.30 -16.39
C ASP A 47 -5.29 0.89 -14.91
N VAL A 48 -4.79 1.81 -14.07
CA VAL A 48 -4.58 1.59 -12.63
C VAL A 48 -5.03 2.82 -11.85
N ILE A 49 -5.72 2.60 -10.73
CA ILE A 49 -6.06 3.63 -9.75
C ILE A 49 -5.39 3.28 -8.43
N ILE A 50 -4.54 4.18 -7.93
CA ILE A 50 -3.83 4.00 -6.67
C ILE A 50 -4.49 4.85 -5.58
N CYS A 51 -4.93 4.21 -4.50
CA CYS A 51 -5.48 4.88 -3.33
C CYS A 51 -4.40 4.95 -2.23
N ASP A 52 -3.82 6.12 -1.99
CA ASP A 52 -2.93 6.37 -0.85
C ASP A 52 -3.78 6.61 0.40
N THR A 53 -3.62 5.74 1.40
CA THR A 53 -4.48 5.72 2.59
C THR A 53 -3.74 6.15 3.86
N PRO A 54 -4.44 6.73 4.85
CA PRO A 54 -3.83 6.95 6.16
C PRO A 54 -3.45 5.61 6.83
N PRO A 55 -2.45 5.61 7.75
CA PRO A 55 -1.94 4.40 8.40
C PRO A 55 -2.87 3.91 9.54
N SER A 56 -4.16 3.95 9.34
CA SER A 56 -5.17 3.54 10.33
C SER A 56 -6.37 2.91 9.61
N LEU A 57 -7.04 1.98 10.28
CA LEU A 57 -8.28 1.39 9.78
C LEU A 57 -9.45 2.35 10.07
N SER A 58 -9.55 3.41 9.28
CA SER A 58 -10.57 4.45 9.35
C SER A 58 -11.69 4.24 8.33
N PHE A 59 -12.77 5.00 8.37
CA PHE A 59 -13.83 4.95 7.35
C PHE A 59 -13.30 5.24 5.95
N LEU A 60 -12.33 6.14 5.82
CA LEU A 60 -11.67 6.42 4.54
C LEU A 60 -10.85 5.22 4.06
N THR A 61 -10.04 4.60 4.95
CA THR A 61 -9.25 3.41 4.62
C THR A 61 -10.16 2.25 4.23
N VAL A 62 -11.26 2.03 4.95
CA VAL A 62 -12.26 0.99 4.61
C VAL A 62 -12.84 1.23 3.21
N ASN A 63 -13.16 2.48 2.86
CA ASN A 63 -13.64 2.81 1.52
C ASN A 63 -12.60 2.50 0.44
N ALA A 64 -11.32 2.84 0.67
CA ALA A 64 -10.25 2.52 -0.26
C ALA A 64 -10.06 1.00 -0.42
N LEU A 65 -10.04 0.25 0.67
CA LEU A 65 -9.95 -1.21 0.65
C LEU A 65 -11.10 -1.85 -0.12
N MET A 66 -12.33 -1.40 0.12
CA MET A 66 -13.51 -1.95 -0.56
C MET A 66 -13.58 -1.56 -2.05
N ALA A 67 -12.97 -0.45 -2.45
CA ALA A 67 -12.87 -0.04 -3.85
C ALA A 67 -11.70 -0.68 -4.62
N SER A 68 -10.70 -1.25 -3.92
CA SER A 68 -9.46 -1.75 -4.51
C SER A 68 -9.52 -3.25 -4.82
N ASP A 69 -8.83 -3.68 -5.87
CA ASP A 69 -8.69 -5.09 -6.24
C ASP A 69 -7.46 -5.75 -5.60
N GLY A 70 -6.49 -4.97 -5.16
CA GLY A 70 -5.27 -5.45 -4.49
C GLY A 70 -4.80 -4.53 -3.38
N ILE A 71 -3.99 -5.08 -2.48
CA ILE A 71 -3.41 -4.35 -1.34
C ILE A 71 -1.89 -4.47 -1.40
N ILE A 72 -1.21 -3.34 -1.23
CA ILE A 72 0.22 -3.28 -0.97
C ILE A 72 0.41 -2.58 0.37
N MET A 73 1.02 -3.27 1.33
CA MET A 73 1.36 -2.73 2.64
C MET A 73 2.86 -2.49 2.74
N PRO A 74 3.34 -1.25 2.64
CA PRO A 74 4.73 -0.93 2.94
C PRO A 74 4.98 -1.12 4.43
N LEU A 75 5.96 -1.97 4.79
CA LEU A 75 6.27 -2.32 6.17
C LEU A 75 7.77 -2.13 6.46
N PRO A 76 8.15 -1.10 7.23
CA PRO A 76 9.51 -0.99 7.73
C PRO A 76 9.82 -2.14 8.69
N PRO A 77 11.02 -2.77 8.62
CA PRO A 77 11.38 -3.87 9.51
C PRO A 77 11.82 -3.33 10.90
N SER A 78 10.87 -2.80 11.64
CA SER A 78 11.01 -2.36 13.04
C SER A 78 10.00 -3.05 13.94
N ASN A 79 10.30 -3.13 15.25
CA ASN A 79 9.41 -3.77 16.23
C ASN A 79 8.02 -3.08 16.28
N LEU A 80 8.01 -1.75 16.25
CA LEU A 80 6.76 -0.98 16.33
C LEU A 80 5.92 -1.16 15.06
N ASP A 81 6.54 -1.08 13.89
CA ASP A 81 5.84 -1.23 12.63
C ASP A 81 5.29 -2.67 12.48
N PHE A 82 6.08 -3.68 12.89
CA PHE A 82 5.61 -5.07 12.89
C PHE A 82 4.42 -5.28 13.84
N ALA A 83 4.50 -4.80 15.08
CA ALA A 83 3.39 -4.91 16.03
C ALA A 83 2.14 -4.17 15.54
N SER A 84 2.30 -2.96 14.98
CA SER A 84 1.20 -2.19 14.39
C SER A 84 0.58 -2.89 13.18
N SER A 85 1.40 -3.54 12.35
CA SER A 85 0.88 -4.31 11.22
C SER A 85 0.06 -5.52 11.66
N ALA A 86 0.49 -6.25 12.68
CA ALA A 86 -0.27 -7.36 13.24
C ALA A 86 -1.63 -6.89 13.76
N GLN A 87 -1.65 -5.80 14.54
CA GLN A 87 -2.90 -5.21 15.04
C GLN A 87 -3.82 -4.74 13.90
N PHE A 88 -3.26 -4.15 12.82
CA PHE A 88 -4.04 -3.76 11.65
C PHE A 88 -4.72 -4.98 11.02
N TRP A 89 -4.00 -6.09 10.85
CA TRP A 89 -4.54 -7.30 10.23
C TRP A 89 -5.60 -7.98 11.08
N ASP A 90 -5.46 -7.97 12.41
CA ASP A 90 -6.49 -8.50 13.31
C ASP A 90 -7.78 -7.70 13.17
N LEU A 91 -7.70 -6.36 13.22
CA LEU A 91 -8.86 -5.48 13.03
C LEU A 91 -9.46 -5.59 11.62
N PHE A 92 -8.61 -5.72 10.61
CA PHE A 92 -9.06 -5.89 9.23
C PHE A 92 -9.80 -7.21 9.03
N LYS A 93 -9.32 -8.29 9.65
CA LYS A 93 -10.00 -9.59 9.60
C LYS A 93 -11.37 -9.53 10.25
N ASP A 94 -11.48 -8.95 11.45
CA ASP A 94 -12.77 -8.79 12.13
C ASP A 94 -13.76 -8.00 11.27
N LEU A 95 -13.29 -6.95 10.60
CA LEU A 95 -14.10 -6.15 9.69
C LEU A 95 -14.51 -6.94 8.44
N ALA A 96 -13.59 -7.71 7.85
CA ALA A 96 -13.87 -8.54 6.68
C ALA A 96 -14.91 -9.63 7.00
N ASP A 97 -14.83 -10.24 8.18
CA ASP A 97 -15.80 -11.23 8.66
C ASP A 97 -17.20 -10.57 8.87
N ASP A 98 -17.27 -9.36 9.43
CA ASP A 98 -18.54 -8.61 9.57
C ASP A 98 -19.14 -8.28 8.20
N PHE A 99 -18.35 -7.83 7.23
CA PHE A 99 -18.83 -7.56 5.88
C PHE A 99 -19.27 -8.82 5.13
N ALA A 100 -18.54 -9.93 5.29
CA ALA A 100 -18.94 -11.21 4.72
C ALA A 100 -20.30 -11.68 5.29
N GLY A 101 -20.50 -11.52 6.60
CA GLY A 101 -21.78 -11.81 7.26
C GLY A 101 -22.95 -10.95 6.77
N ARG A 102 -22.68 -9.78 6.21
CA ARG A 102 -23.67 -8.86 5.60
C ARG A 102 -23.82 -9.08 4.08
N GLY A 103 -23.15 -10.07 3.50
CA GLY A 103 -23.13 -10.31 2.05
C GLY A 103 -22.29 -9.28 1.26
N ALA A 104 -21.39 -8.58 1.93
CA ALA A 104 -20.47 -7.61 1.35
C ALA A 104 -19.01 -8.08 1.45
N GLY A 105 -18.77 -9.38 1.52
CA GLY A 105 -17.43 -9.96 1.49
C GLY A 105 -16.69 -9.58 0.20
N LYS A 106 -15.37 -9.44 0.30
CA LYS A 106 -14.51 -9.05 -0.82
C LYS A 106 -13.26 -9.94 -0.86
N ASP A 107 -12.96 -10.45 -2.05
CA ASP A 107 -11.71 -11.14 -2.35
C ASP A 107 -10.74 -10.16 -3.03
N PHE A 108 -9.49 -10.20 -2.61
CA PHE A 108 -8.43 -9.42 -3.22
C PHE A 108 -7.63 -10.29 -4.20
N ALA A 109 -7.31 -9.73 -5.37
CA ALA A 109 -6.46 -10.37 -6.36
C ALA A 109 -5.06 -10.66 -5.78
N PHE A 110 -4.56 -9.76 -4.94
CA PHE A 110 -3.32 -9.92 -4.18
C PHE A 110 -3.34 -9.09 -2.89
N ILE A 111 -2.58 -9.57 -1.90
CA ILE A 111 -2.24 -8.82 -0.69
C ILE A 111 -0.75 -8.97 -0.49
N ASN A 112 -0.01 -7.89 -0.67
CA ASN A 112 1.45 -7.88 -0.63
C ASN A 112 1.99 -7.05 0.53
N ILE A 113 3.02 -7.59 1.18
CA ILE A 113 3.84 -6.89 2.16
C ILE A 113 5.15 -6.48 1.46
N LEU A 114 5.40 -5.18 1.39
CA LEU A 114 6.63 -4.62 0.84
C LEU A 114 7.55 -4.16 1.96
N LEU A 115 8.67 -4.83 2.17
CA LEU A 115 9.67 -4.34 3.11
C LEU A 115 10.23 -3.00 2.61
N SER A 116 10.01 -1.95 3.39
CA SER A 116 10.37 -0.58 3.05
C SER A 116 11.32 0.03 4.08
N LYS A 117 12.04 1.09 3.70
CA LYS A 117 13.02 1.77 4.58
C LYS A 117 14.02 0.80 5.22
N VAL A 118 14.43 -0.21 4.46
CA VAL A 118 15.35 -1.23 4.93
C VAL A 118 16.76 -0.66 5.07
N LYS A 119 17.31 -0.72 6.28
CA LYS A 119 18.69 -0.32 6.55
C LYS A 119 19.60 -1.54 6.46
N TYR A 120 20.51 -1.51 5.52
CA TYR A 120 21.59 -2.48 5.44
C TYR A 120 22.72 -1.98 6.34
N ALA A 121 22.79 -2.49 7.57
CA ALA A 121 23.79 -2.07 8.54
C ALA A 121 25.21 -2.42 8.10
N ALA A 122 26.15 -1.53 8.42
CA ALA A 122 27.56 -1.88 8.39
C ALA A 122 27.86 -3.00 9.41
N PRO A 123 28.87 -3.88 9.18
CA PRO A 123 29.14 -5.06 10.01
C PRO A 123 29.42 -4.78 11.50
N LYS A 124 29.51 -3.53 11.90
CA LYS A 124 29.83 -3.10 13.29
C LYS A 124 28.63 -2.52 14.05
N ASP A 125 27.44 -2.52 13.45
CA ASP A 125 26.27 -1.89 14.06
C ASP A 125 25.28 -2.97 14.53
N ASN A 126 24.98 -3.01 15.84
CA ASN A 126 24.02 -3.95 16.45
C ASN A 126 22.59 -3.75 15.91
N THR A 127 22.28 -2.62 15.27
CA THR A 127 20.98 -2.36 14.64
C THR A 127 20.70 -3.33 13.49
N GLY A 128 21.71 -3.81 12.79
CA GLY A 128 21.56 -4.79 11.71
C GLY A 128 21.07 -6.16 12.16
N GLN A 129 21.50 -6.62 13.34
CA GLN A 129 20.98 -7.89 13.89
C GLN A 129 19.52 -7.78 14.28
N SER A 130 19.11 -6.67 14.88
CA SER A 130 17.70 -6.41 15.21
C SER A 130 16.82 -6.40 13.97
N THR A 131 17.24 -5.73 12.91
CA THR A 131 16.51 -5.67 11.64
C THR A 131 16.40 -7.05 10.99
N ALA A 132 17.45 -7.87 11.02
CA ALA A 132 17.43 -9.22 10.47
C ALA A 132 16.40 -10.11 11.17
N ILE A 133 16.36 -10.09 12.50
CA ILE A 133 15.40 -10.86 13.30
C ILE A 133 13.95 -10.42 12.97
N ILE A 134 13.69 -9.12 12.86
CA ILE A 134 12.36 -8.63 12.54
C ILE A 134 11.94 -9.04 11.13
N ARG A 135 12.86 -9.04 10.16
CA ARG A 135 12.60 -9.56 8.81
C ARG A 135 12.19 -11.03 8.82
N GLU A 136 12.86 -11.85 9.64
CA GLU A 136 12.48 -13.25 9.83
C GLU A 136 11.08 -13.38 10.43
N TRP A 137 10.72 -12.55 11.41
CA TRP A 137 9.37 -12.54 11.98
C TRP A 137 8.33 -12.12 10.96
N ILE A 138 8.60 -11.07 10.17
CA ILE A 138 7.71 -10.64 9.09
C ILE A 138 7.54 -11.76 8.07
N GLN A 139 8.63 -12.41 7.66
CA GLN A 139 8.58 -13.53 6.73
C GLN A 139 7.80 -14.72 7.30
N ALA A 140 7.95 -15.03 8.59
CA ALA A 140 7.21 -16.10 9.25
C ALA A 140 5.70 -15.78 9.40
N ALA A 141 5.36 -14.50 9.64
CA ALA A 141 3.98 -14.08 9.84
C ALA A 141 3.19 -13.95 8.52
N TYR A 142 3.84 -13.47 7.47
CA TYR A 142 3.16 -13.13 6.21
C TYR A 142 3.53 -14.05 5.03
N ALA A 143 4.54 -14.89 5.19
CA ALA A 143 4.95 -15.95 4.24
C ALA A 143 5.03 -15.46 2.78
N GLU A 144 4.26 -16.07 1.89
CA GLU A 144 4.22 -15.77 0.45
C GLU A 144 3.70 -14.38 0.10
N ARG A 145 3.10 -13.67 1.05
CA ARG A 145 2.65 -12.28 0.86
C ARG A 145 3.80 -11.27 0.91
N VAL A 146 4.96 -11.66 1.47
CA VAL A 146 6.15 -10.80 1.48
C VAL A 146 6.77 -10.80 0.09
N LEU A 147 6.81 -9.63 -0.54
CA LEU A 147 7.42 -9.50 -1.86
C LEU A 147 8.94 -9.80 -1.81
N PRO A 148 9.49 -10.47 -2.83
CA PRO A 148 10.91 -10.80 -2.91
C PRO A 148 11.78 -9.61 -3.35
N VAL A 149 11.43 -8.43 -2.86
CA VAL A 149 12.12 -7.15 -3.08
C VAL A 149 12.01 -6.30 -1.82
N GLU A 150 13.03 -5.52 -1.53
CA GLU A 150 13.08 -4.61 -0.39
C GLU A 150 13.47 -3.22 -0.86
N ILE A 151 12.76 -2.20 -0.39
CA ILE A 151 13.08 -0.80 -0.70
C ILE A 151 14.07 -0.27 0.36
N PRO A 152 15.30 0.09 -0.04
CA PRO A 152 16.33 0.54 0.89
C PRO A 152 16.06 1.95 1.43
N ASP A 153 16.46 2.19 2.68
CA ASP A 153 16.52 3.54 3.27
C ASP A 153 17.86 4.20 2.90
N VAL A 154 17.89 4.84 1.74
CA VAL A 154 19.09 5.48 1.22
C VAL A 154 18.90 6.98 0.98
N GLU A 155 20.00 7.74 1.03
CA GLU A 155 19.95 9.19 0.86
C GLU A 155 19.39 9.62 -0.50
N ALA A 156 19.60 8.84 -1.56
CA ALA A 156 19.05 9.11 -2.88
C ALA A 156 17.52 9.22 -2.87
N VAL A 157 16.83 8.31 -2.17
CA VAL A 157 15.37 8.36 -2.02
C VAL A 157 14.94 9.57 -1.20
N ARG A 158 15.65 9.86 -0.11
CA ARG A 158 15.34 11.02 0.74
C ARG A 158 15.55 12.35 0.01
N THR A 159 16.58 12.45 -0.80
CA THR A 159 16.87 13.65 -1.60
C THR A 159 15.80 13.85 -2.67
N ALA A 160 15.46 12.81 -3.43
CA ALA A 160 14.38 12.90 -4.43
C ALA A 160 13.06 13.35 -3.78
N SER A 161 12.69 12.79 -2.63
CA SER A 161 11.48 13.18 -1.91
C SER A 161 11.48 14.65 -1.42
N LYS A 162 12.65 15.21 -1.04
CA LYS A 162 12.77 16.63 -0.67
C LYS A 162 12.51 17.56 -1.84
N GLU A 163 12.81 17.13 -3.03
CA GLU A 163 12.60 17.85 -4.29
C GLU A 163 11.23 17.56 -4.94
N PHE A 164 10.34 16.89 -4.19
CA PHE A 164 9.03 16.41 -4.68
C PHE A 164 9.14 15.50 -5.91
N GLY A 165 10.27 14.83 -6.06
CA GLY A 165 10.54 13.90 -7.13
C GLY A 165 10.65 12.45 -6.63
N THR A 166 10.87 11.57 -7.58
CA THR A 166 11.10 10.13 -7.37
C THR A 166 12.55 9.77 -7.72
N VAL A 167 12.95 8.52 -7.47
CA VAL A 167 14.25 8.03 -7.92
C VAL A 167 14.41 8.05 -9.45
N TYR A 168 13.30 8.12 -10.19
CA TYR A 168 13.29 8.21 -11.65
C TYR A 168 13.56 9.63 -12.17
N ASP A 169 13.33 10.64 -11.32
CA ASP A 169 13.54 12.05 -11.67
C ASP A 169 14.96 12.54 -11.33
N ALA A 170 15.76 11.70 -10.65
CA ALA A 170 17.10 12.10 -10.21
C ALA A 170 18.00 12.40 -11.42
N SER A 171 18.73 13.51 -11.33
CA SER A 171 19.66 13.94 -12.38
C SER A 171 20.73 12.88 -12.64
N ARG A 172 21.23 12.78 -13.89
CA ARG A 172 22.31 11.87 -14.28
C ARG A 172 23.56 11.99 -13.42
N ASP A 173 23.81 13.15 -12.82
CA ASP A 173 24.95 13.41 -11.93
C ASP A 173 24.84 12.64 -10.59
N ASN A 174 23.61 12.38 -10.12
CA ASN A 174 23.36 11.56 -8.94
C ASN A 174 23.20 10.05 -9.26
N ALA A 175 22.96 9.72 -10.52
CA ALA A 175 22.72 8.34 -10.99
C ALA A 175 23.98 7.45 -10.90
N SER A 176 25.17 8.01 -10.71
CA SER A 176 26.43 7.26 -10.62
C SER A 176 26.75 6.70 -9.23
N THR A 177 26.00 7.11 -8.20
CA THR A 177 26.25 6.59 -6.84
C THR A 177 25.67 5.18 -6.69
N ARG A 178 26.43 4.30 -6.01
CA ARG A 178 26.01 2.93 -5.73
C ARG A 178 24.65 2.86 -5.03
N THR A 179 24.38 3.81 -4.15
CA THR A 179 23.13 3.90 -3.39
C THR A 179 21.94 4.27 -4.27
N PHE A 180 22.13 5.16 -5.24
CA PHE A 180 21.12 5.51 -6.22
C PHE A 180 20.75 4.30 -7.08
N LYS A 181 21.78 3.64 -7.65
CA LYS A 181 21.57 2.47 -8.49
C LYS A 181 20.81 1.36 -7.76
N SER A 182 21.19 1.08 -6.52
CA SER A 182 20.51 0.08 -5.67
C SER A 182 19.04 0.45 -5.39
N ALA A 183 18.73 1.73 -5.17
CA ALA A 183 17.36 2.18 -5.00
C ALA A 183 16.55 2.04 -6.29
N PHE A 184 17.10 2.51 -7.41
CA PHE A 184 16.46 2.42 -8.72
C PHE A 184 16.12 0.95 -9.06
N GLU A 185 17.09 0.03 -8.96
CA GLU A 185 16.88 -1.40 -9.23
C GLU A 185 15.82 -2.03 -8.31
N ALA A 186 15.74 -1.58 -7.06
CA ALA A 186 14.73 -2.07 -6.12
C ALA A 186 13.30 -1.61 -6.50
N TYR A 187 13.16 -0.33 -6.85
CA TYR A 187 11.86 0.19 -7.29
C TYR A 187 11.42 -0.40 -8.63
N ASP A 188 12.35 -0.52 -9.58
CA ASP A 188 12.09 -1.10 -10.90
C ASP A 188 11.59 -2.55 -10.75
N ARG A 189 12.31 -3.36 -9.98
CA ARG A 189 11.88 -4.73 -9.68
C ARG A 189 10.54 -4.80 -8.95
N PHE A 190 10.26 -3.86 -8.05
CA PHE A 190 8.97 -3.79 -7.36
C PHE A 190 7.84 -3.51 -8.36
N VAL A 191 8.03 -2.56 -9.26
CA VAL A 191 7.05 -2.23 -10.32
C VAL A 191 6.79 -3.44 -11.20
N ASP A 192 7.83 -4.11 -11.70
CA ASP A 192 7.70 -5.33 -12.51
C ASP A 192 6.85 -6.41 -11.82
N LEU A 193 7.08 -6.63 -10.52
CA LEU A 193 6.32 -7.62 -9.75
C LEU A 193 4.83 -7.27 -9.63
N ILE A 194 4.51 -5.99 -9.45
CA ILE A 194 3.12 -5.53 -9.33
C ILE A 194 2.43 -5.56 -10.69
N GLU A 195 3.10 -5.11 -11.75
CA GLU A 195 2.57 -5.18 -13.11
C GLU A 195 2.20 -6.61 -13.50
N GLN A 196 3.05 -7.60 -13.24
CA GLN A 196 2.76 -9.01 -13.50
C GLN A 196 1.51 -9.51 -12.74
N GLN A 197 1.29 -9.06 -11.50
CA GLN A 197 0.11 -9.43 -10.74
C GLN A 197 -1.16 -8.77 -11.29
N ILE A 198 -1.08 -7.50 -11.68
CA ILE A 198 -2.17 -6.76 -12.31
C ILE A 198 -2.55 -7.41 -13.65
N GLU A 199 -1.58 -7.71 -14.51
CA GLU A 199 -1.82 -8.39 -15.79
C GLU A 199 -2.49 -9.76 -15.58
N THR A 200 -2.01 -10.53 -14.61
CA THR A 200 -2.62 -11.82 -14.26
C THR A 200 -4.06 -11.67 -13.82
N PHE A 201 -4.36 -10.63 -13.05
CA PHE A 201 -5.72 -10.31 -12.61
C PHE A 201 -6.61 -9.95 -13.81
N TRP A 202 -6.17 -9.07 -14.69
CA TRP A 202 -6.94 -8.68 -15.89
C TRP A 202 -7.23 -9.88 -16.81
N GLN A 203 -6.24 -10.74 -17.05
CA GLN A 203 -6.44 -11.94 -17.86
C GLN A 203 -7.54 -12.87 -17.29
N ARG A 204 -7.63 -12.98 -15.97
CA ARG A 204 -8.71 -13.75 -15.31
C ARG A 204 -10.08 -13.12 -15.47
N GLN A 205 -10.16 -11.79 -15.49
CA GLN A 205 -11.42 -11.05 -15.69
C GLN A 205 -11.95 -11.15 -17.13
N VAL A 206 -11.06 -11.26 -18.11
CA VAL A 206 -11.44 -11.35 -19.54
C VAL A 206 -11.74 -12.79 -19.96
N GLY A 207 -11.20 -13.79 -19.27
CA GLY A 207 -11.34 -15.21 -19.59
C GLY A 207 -12.47 -15.96 -18.86
N GLY A 208 -13.19 -15.31 -17.96
CA GLY A 208 -14.35 -15.85 -17.21
C GLY A 208 -15.64 -15.20 -17.65
#